data_60664019db1d6eaf9d39ff5266245e4f
#
_entry.id   60664019db1d6eaf9d39ff5266245e4f
#
_cell.length_a   1.000
_cell.length_b   1.000
_cell.length_c   1.000
_cell.angle_alpha   90.00
_cell.angle_beta   90.00
_cell.angle_gamma   90.00
#
_symmetry.space_group_name_H-M   'P 1'
#
loop_
_entity.id
_entity.type
_entity.pdbx_description
1 polymer ?
#
loop_
_entity_poly.entity_id
_entity_poly.type
_entity_poly.pdbx_seq_one_letter_code
_entity_poly.pdbx_strand_id
1 'polypeptide(L)'
;MSQNLNQQRPTPVKGDVVYTPQPILAAQVYASEGTALVPGQFVKLYASNTKDNIVVTAALNTDQVFGFVAFDIRKTAFAANSFLGLWKQGSIVWVEAGEAINPGDRLMLYVSGATVQVKKVTHSKMCIAMAVTAQATTGELVQAQIIAPEAAGIHEGVSGYSGEPQ
;
A
#
# COMPACT_ATOMS: atom_id res chain seq x y z
N MET A 1 15.52 21.50 -8.24
CA MET A 1 15.90 20.89 -6.95
C MET A 1 14.69 20.22 -6.36
N SER A 2 14.69 18.90 -6.35
CA SER A 2 13.69 18.13 -5.64
C SER A 2 14.00 18.21 -4.14
N GLN A 3 13.29 19.06 -3.42
CA GLN A 3 13.37 19.05 -1.96
C GLN A 3 12.70 17.76 -1.46
N ASN A 4 13.50 16.87 -0.92
CA ASN A 4 13.02 15.74 -0.14
C ASN A 4 12.40 16.27 1.17
N LEU A 5 11.14 16.66 1.12
CA LEU A 5 10.39 17.15 2.28
C LEU A 5 10.40 16.16 3.46
N ASN A 6 10.69 14.90 3.21
CA ASN A 6 10.74 13.85 4.23
C ASN A 6 12.09 13.71 4.95
N GLN A 7 13.16 14.34 4.48
CA GLN A 7 14.45 14.33 5.20
C GLN A 7 14.46 15.19 6.46
N GLN A 8 13.43 16.00 6.67
CA GLN A 8 13.35 16.89 7.84
C GLN A 8 12.55 16.31 9.01
N ARG A 9 11.97 15.12 8.89
CA ARG A 9 11.23 14.49 9.98
C ARG A 9 12.14 13.54 10.76
N PRO A 10 12.36 13.79 12.04
CA PRO A 10 13.17 12.90 12.87
C PRO A 10 12.52 11.52 13.10
N THR A 11 11.21 11.40 12.91
CA THR A 11 10.46 10.16 13.10
C THR A 11 9.50 9.95 11.93
N PRO A 12 9.60 8.83 11.19
CA PRO A 12 8.67 8.51 10.13
C PRO A 12 7.27 8.27 10.68
N VAL A 13 6.27 8.58 9.88
CA VAL A 13 4.86 8.25 10.18
C VAL A 13 4.29 7.41 9.05
N LYS A 14 3.24 6.67 9.38
CA LYS A 14 2.50 5.86 8.41
C LYS A 14 1.96 6.74 7.29
N GLY A 15 2.19 6.37 6.05
CA GLY A 15 1.83 7.18 4.88
C GLY A 15 2.92 8.11 4.35
N ASP A 16 4.05 8.25 5.07
CA ASP A 16 5.22 8.97 4.56
C ASP A 16 5.85 8.21 3.39
N VAL A 17 6.43 8.98 2.46
CA VAL A 17 7.20 8.44 1.34
C VAL A 17 8.69 8.62 1.58
N VAL A 18 9.45 7.58 1.29
CA VAL A 18 10.92 7.62 1.26
C VAL A 18 11.42 8.04 -0.12
N TYR A 19 10.80 7.46 -1.14
CA TYR A 19 11.12 7.70 -2.55
C TYR A 19 9.88 7.49 -3.41
N THR A 20 9.71 8.30 -4.43
CA THR A 20 8.68 8.11 -5.45
C THR A 20 9.20 8.43 -6.85
N PRO A 21 9.01 7.54 -7.83
CA PRO A 21 9.34 7.81 -9.22
C PRO A 21 8.27 8.62 -9.93
N GLN A 22 7.10 8.77 -9.34
CA GLN A 22 5.93 9.40 -9.93
C GLN A 22 5.37 10.49 -9.02
N PRO A 23 4.73 11.52 -9.58
CA PRO A 23 4.02 12.51 -8.78
C PRO A 23 2.85 11.87 -8.03
N ILE A 24 2.46 12.52 -6.94
CA ILE A 24 1.28 12.15 -6.19
C ILE A 24 0.03 12.22 -7.08
N LEU A 25 -0.80 11.18 -7.02
CA LEU A 25 -2.05 11.12 -7.78
C LEU A 25 -3.21 11.60 -6.90
N ALA A 26 -3.97 12.57 -7.37
CA ALA A 26 -5.20 12.98 -6.70
C ALA A 26 -6.33 11.99 -6.97
N ALA A 27 -7.05 11.61 -5.92
CA ALA A 27 -8.24 10.77 -6.00
C ALA A 27 -9.32 11.27 -5.05
N GLN A 28 -10.56 10.91 -5.33
CA GLN A 28 -11.72 11.24 -4.49
C GLN A 28 -12.14 10.02 -3.67
N VAL A 29 -12.44 10.23 -2.40
CA VAL A 29 -13.01 9.19 -1.54
C VAL A 29 -14.45 8.90 -1.95
N TYR A 30 -14.82 7.63 -2.04
CA TYR A 30 -16.17 7.21 -2.41
C TYR A 30 -17.25 7.85 -1.51
N ALA A 31 -18.34 8.29 -2.13
CA ALA A 31 -19.41 9.07 -1.47
C ALA A 31 -20.13 8.33 -0.32
N SER A 32 -20.12 6.99 -0.33
CA SER A 32 -20.71 6.16 0.72
C SER A 32 -19.64 5.42 1.53
N GLU A 33 -18.39 5.93 1.58
CA GLU A 33 -17.36 5.37 2.45
C GLU A 33 -17.81 5.54 3.91
N GLY A 34 -18.05 4.43 4.60
CA GLY A 34 -18.59 4.44 5.96
C GLY A 34 -17.58 4.86 7.02
N THR A 35 -16.30 4.74 6.72
CA THR A 35 -15.19 5.12 7.60
C THR A 35 -14.20 5.96 6.82
N ALA A 36 -13.82 7.11 7.38
CA ALA A 36 -12.84 7.98 6.74
C ALA A 36 -11.53 7.24 6.49
N LEU A 37 -10.95 7.46 5.30
CA LEU A 37 -9.62 6.95 4.97
C LEU A 37 -8.55 7.72 5.72
N VAL A 38 -7.50 7.02 6.16
CA VAL A 38 -6.38 7.65 6.89
C VAL A 38 -5.07 7.46 6.12
N PRO A 39 -4.10 8.35 6.32
CA PRO A 39 -2.76 8.15 5.76
C PRO A 39 -2.20 6.76 6.10
N GLY A 40 -1.55 6.16 5.13
CA GLY A 40 -0.99 4.81 5.31
C GLY A 40 -1.97 3.66 5.10
N GLN A 41 -3.18 3.93 4.63
CA GLN A 41 -4.10 2.90 4.14
C GLN A 41 -3.86 2.57 2.67
N PHE A 42 -4.11 1.33 2.31
CA PHE A 42 -4.22 0.91 0.92
C PHE A 42 -5.66 1.09 0.43
N VAL A 43 -5.79 1.52 -0.80
CA VAL A 43 -7.08 1.76 -1.44
C VAL A 43 -7.20 0.99 -2.74
N LYS A 44 -8.43 0.67 -3.12
CA LYS A 44 -8.81 0.10 -4.40
C LYS A 44 -9.65 1.10 -5.21
N LEU A 45 -9.70 0.90 -6.51
CA LEU A 45 -10.62 1.64 -7.36
C LEU A 45 -12.07 1.27 -7.01
N TYR A 46 -12.92 2.28 -6.98
CA TYR A 46 -14.35 2.04 -6.92
C TYR A 46 -14.86 1.48 -8.26
N ALA A 47 -15.71 0.46 -8.20
CA ALA A 47 -16.11 -0.31 -9.39
C ALA A 47 -16.83 0.53 -10.47
N SER A 48 -17.49 1.62 -10.09
CA SER A 48 -18.22 2.50 -11.01
C SER A 48 -17.49 3.82 -11.29
N ASN A 49 -16.16 3.79 -11.33
CA ASN A 49 -15.39 4.97 -11.74
C ASN A 49 -15.84 5.49 -13.12
N THR A 50 -15.99 6.80 -13.20
CA THR A 50 -16.32 7.51 -14.45
C THR A 50 -15.07 8.18 -15.04
N LYS A 51 -15.22 8.79 -16.22
CA LYS A 51 -14.12 9.46 -16.92
C LYS A 51 -13.55 10.66 -16.16
N ASP A 52 -14.34 11.25 -15.28
CA ASP A 52 -14.03 12.60 -14.75
C ASP A 52 -13.23 12.56 -13.46
N ASN A 53 -13.38 11.50 -12.64
CA ASN A 53 -12.70 11.40 -11.37
C ASN A 53 -12.22 9.96 -11.08
N ILE A 54 -11.04 9.86 -10.50
CA ILE A 54 -10.58 8.62 -9.89
C ILE A 54 -11.20 8.53 -8.50
N VAL A 55 -12.13 7.60 -8.32
CA VAL A 55 -12.79 7.36 -7.04
C VAL A 55 -12.23 6.10 -6.38
N VAL A 56 -11.91 6.19 -5.11
CA VAL A 56 -11.28 5.11 -4.35
C VAL A 56 -12.05 4.81 -3.06
N THR A 57 -11.90 3.60 -2.58
CA THR A 57 -12.44 3.10 -1.32
C THR A 57 -11.37 2.29 -0.59
N ALA A 58 -11.54 2.01 0.70
CA ALA A 58 -10.61 1.18 1.45
C ALA A 58 -10.43 -0.19 0.79
N ALA A 59 -9.18 -0.64 0.69
CA ALA A 59 -8.87 -1.99 0.22
C ALA A 59 -8.91 -2.98 1.38
N LEU A 60 -9.47 -4.16 1.13
CA LEU A 60 -9.49 -5.31 2.04
C LEU A 60 -8.44 -6.35 1.61
N ASN A 61 -8.26 -7.37 2.43
CA ASN A 61 -7.20 -8.39 2.28
C ASN A 61 -7.15 -9.11 0.91
N THR A 62 -8.25 -9.14 0.18
CA THR A 62 -8.39 -9.84 -1.11
C THR A 62 -8.54 -8.89 -2.29
N ASP A 63 -8.54 -7.59 -2.03
CA ASP A 63 -8.76 -6.59 -3.06
C ASP A 63 -7.49 -6.30 -3.86
N GLN A 64 -7.68 -5.96 -5.13
CA GLN A 64 -6.62 -5.42 -5.95
C GLN A 64 -6.32 -3.98 -5.51
N VAL A 65 -5.14 -3.78 -4.94
CA VAL A 65 -4.71 -2.48 -4.46
C VAL A 65 -4.39 -1.56 -5.64
N PHE A 66 -4.91 -0.34 -5.58
CA PHE A 66 -4.66 0.70 -6.57
C PHE A 66 -3.60 1.71 -6.13
N GLY A 67 -3.57 2.04 -4.86
CA GLY A 67 -2.64 3.02 -4.32
C GLY A 67 -2.58 3.01 -2.80
N PHE A 68 -1.73 3.87 -2.29
CA PHE A 68 -1.45 4.02 -0.86
C PHE A 68 -1.69 5.48 -0.45
N VAL A 69 -2.51 5.71 0.58
CA VAL A 69 -2.90 7.06 1.02
C VAL A 69 -1.70 7.79 1.58
N ALA A 70 -1.37 8.91 0.94
CA ALA A 70 -0.24 9.74 1.32
C ALA A 70 -0.52 10.47 2.65
N PHE A 71 0.55 10.67 3.42
CA PHE A 71 0.47 11.52 4.59
C PHE A 71 0.23 12.98 4.18
N ASP A 72 -0.70 13.64 4.87
CA ASP A 72 -0.95 15.08 4.74
C ASP A 72 -0.86 15.72 6.13
N ILE A 73 0.04 16.67 6.30
CA ILE A 73 0.22 17.37 7.57
C ILE A 73 -1.03 18.11 8.06
N ARG A 74 -1.94 18.40 7.13
CA ARG A 74 -3.17 19.17 7.40
C ARG A 74 -4.38 18.29 7.71
N LYS A 75 -4.30 17.00 7.36
CA LYS A 75 -5.44 16.08 7.46
C LYS A 75 -5.01 14.73 7.99
N THR A 76 -5.59 14.34 9.09
CA THR A 76 -5.41 13.01 9.69
C THR A 76 -6.41 11.98 9.18
N ALA A 77 -7.46 12.43 8.47
CA ALA A 77 -8.49 11.57 7.89
C ALA A 77 -9.16 12.25 6.70
N PHE A 78 -9.63 11.45 5.76
CA PHE A 78 -10.30 11.86 4.53
C PHE A 78 -11.71 11.27 4.51
N ALA A 79 -12.70 12.10 4.76
CA ALA A 79 -14.10 11.70 4.74
C ALA A 79 -14.60 11.43 3.32
N ALA A 80 -15.76 10.80 3.20
CA ALA A 80 -16.47 10.62 1.93
C ALA A 80 -16.54 11.93 1.12
N ASN A 81 -16.40 11.82 -0.20
CA ASN A 81 -16.32 12.92 -1.18
C ASN A 81 -15.11 13.86 -1.05
N SER A 82 -14.22 13.69 -0.07
CA SER A 82 -13.01 14.49 0.01
C SER A 82 -11.94 14.00 -0.97
N PHE A 83 -10.99 14.88 -1.30
CA PHE A 83 -9.83 14.52 -2.11
C PHE A 83 -8.64 14.16 -1.23
N LEU A 84 -7.86 13.20 -1.71
CA LEU A 84 -6.63 12.74 -1.08
C LEU A 84 -5.54 12.51 -2.12
N GLY A 85 -4.30 12.45 -1.66
CA GLY A 85 -3.16 12.08 -2.50
C GLY A 85 -2.84 10.59 -2.36
N LEU A 86 -2.43 9.98 -3.45
CA LEU A 86 -2.03 8.58 -3.51
C LEU A 86 -0.59 8.42 -3.98
N TRP A 87 0.19 7.64 -3.26
CA TRP A 87 1.43 7.05 -3.75
C TRP A 87 1.12 5.83 -4.59
N LYS A 88 1.81 5.72 -5.71
CA LYS A 88 1.59 4.67 -6.69
C LYS A 88 2.74 3.67 -6.71
N GLN A 89 2.60 2.67 -7.57
CA GLN A 89 3.61 1.67 -7.84
C GLN A 89 5.01 2.28 -8.04
N GLY A 90 6.02 1.65 -7.48
CA GLY A 90 7.41 2.08 -7.51
C GLY A 90 7.80 2.99 -6.33
N SER A 91 6.84 3.57 -5.62
CA SER A 91 7.12 4.38 -4.42
C SER A 91 7.56 3.50 -3.26
N ILE A 92 8.52 3.97 -2.49
CA ILE A 92 8.93 3.37 -1.22
C ILE A 92 8.28 4.19 -0.10
N VAL A 93 7.47 3.53 0.71
CA VAL A 93 6.62 4.16 1.73
C VAL A 93 6.80 3.50 3.09
N TRP A 94 6.43 4.22 4.14
CA TRP A 94 6.39 3.68 5.49
C TRP A 94 5.04 3.02 5.76
N VAL A 95 5.06 1.72 6.01
CA VAL A 95 3.89 0.90 6.33
C VAL A 95 4.07 0.20 7.67
N GLU A 96 2.97 -0.12 8.31
CA GLU A 96 3.00 -0.83 9.59
C GLU A 96 3.16 -2.33 9.37
N ALA A 97 4.13 -2.94 10.05
CA ALA A 97 4.39 -4.38 10.00
C ALA A 97 3.45 -5.16 10.93
N GLY A 98 2.77 -6.16 10.43
CA GLY A 98 1.92 -7.06 11.20
C GLY A 98 2.62 -8.31 11.73
N GLU A 99 3.90 -8.46 11.41
CA GLU A 99 4.78 -9.56 11.87
C GLU A 99 6.24 -9.19 11.60
N ALA A 100 7.17 -10.05 12.00
CA ALA A 100 8.59 -9.87 11.68
C ALA A 100 8.83 -9.97 10.17
N ILE A 101 9.47 -8.96 9.60
CA ILE A 101 9.70 -8.78 8.16
C ILE A 101 11.20 -8.61 7.90
N ASN A 102 11.70 -9.22 6.84
CA ASN A 102 13.07 -9.06 6.35
C ASN A 102 13.10 -8.33 5.00
N PRO A 103 14.23 -7.68 4.64
CA PRO A 103 14.38 -7.10 3.32
C PRO A 103 14.19 -8.16 2.23
N GLY A 104 13.43 -7.81 1.19
CA GLY A 104 13.09 -8.71 0.10
C GLY A 104 11.84 -9.55 0.32
N ASP A 105 11.28 -9.60 1.53
CA ASP A 105 10.02 -10.27 1.76
C ASP A 105 8.90 -9.67 0.91
N ARG A 106 8.11 -10.52 0.29
CA ARG A 106 6.89 -10.11 -0.42
C ARG A 106 5.77 -9.93 0.58
N LEU A 107 5.06 -8.82 0.45
CA LEU A 107 4.10 -8.36 1.44
C LEU A 107 2.68 -8.36 0.87
N MET A 108 1.75 -8.82 1.69
CA MET A 108 0.31 -8.75 1.45
C MET A 108 -0.34 -7.74 2.40
N LEU A 109 -1.48 -7.22 2.00
CA LEU A 109 -2.33 -6.42 2.86
C LEU A 109 -2.98 -7.28 3.94
N TYR A 110 -2.92 -6.82 5.19
CA TYR A 110 -3.63 -7.40 6.31
C TYR A 110 -4.48 -6.34 7.00
N VAL A 111 -5.79 -6.52 6.93
CA VAL A 111 -6.79 -5.63 7.55
C VAL A 111 -7.58 -6.43 8.57
N SER A 112 -7.62 -5.94 9.81
CA SER A 112 -8.42 -6.51 10.88
C SER A 112 -9.07 -5.38 11.69
N GLY A 113 -10.37 -5.18 11.50
CA GLY A 113 -11.07 -4.02 12.05
C GLY A 113 -10.46 -2.70 11.56
N ALA A 114 -10.03 -1.85 12.48
CA ALA A 114 -9.37 -0.58 12.14
C ALA A 114 -7.85 -0.73 11.88
N THR A 115 -7.28 -1.90 12.11
CA THR A 115 -5.84 -2.15 11.94
C THR A 115 -5.54 -2.45 10.49
N VAL A 116 -4.63 -1.68 9.89
CA VAL A 116 -4.13 -1.87 8.52
C VAL A 116 -2.62 -2.04 8.59
N GLN A 117 -2.15 -3.22 8.24
CA GLN A 117 -0.76 -3.66 8.32
C GLN A 117 -0.35 -4.42 7.06
N VAL A 118 0.93 -4.70 6.92
CA VAL A 118 1.45 -5.65 5.93
C VAL A 118 2.02 -6.87 6.61
N LYS A 119 1.86 -8.03 5.98
CA LYS A 119 2.43 -9.32 6.40
C LYS A 119 3.10 -10.00 5.21
N LYS A 120 3.91 -11.00 5.47
CA LYS A 120 4.48 -11.83 4.40
C LYS A 120 3.36 -12.51 3.62
N VAL A 121 3.53 -12.58 2.30
CA VAL A 121 2.55 -13.23 1.43
C VAL A 121 2.42 -14.70 1.80
N THR A 122 1.17 -15.14 1.93
CA THR A 122 0.81 -16.56 2.03
C THR A 122 0.10 -17.00 0.77
N HIS A 123 -0.04 -18.31 0.58
CA HIS A 123 -0.80 -18.88 -0.54
C HIS A 123 -2.17 -18.20 -0.69
N SER A 124 -2.60 -17.98 -1.90
CA SER A 124 -3.88 -17.37 -2.27
C SER A 124 -4.05 -15.87 -1.97
N LYS A 125 -3.01 -15.16 -1.53
CA LYS A 125 -3.08 -13.71 -1.28
C LYS A 125 -2.31 -12.91 -2.32
N MET A 126 -2.73 -11.67 -2.52
CA MET A 126 -2.04 -10.75 -3.43
C MET A 126 -0.80 -10.16 -2.78
N CYS A 127 0.32 -10.23 -3.49
CA CYS A 127 1.50 -9.46 -3.18
C CYS A 127 1.28 -8.01 -3.64
N ILE A 128 1.43 -7.04 -2.73
CA ILE A 128 1.20 -5.62 -3.00
C ILE A 128 2.44 -4.76 -2.82
N ALA A 129 3.44 -5.27 -2.11
CA ALA A 129 4.68 -4.56 -1.84
C ALA A 129 5.83 -5.54 -1.58
N MET A 130 7.05 -5.02 -1.62
CA MET A 130 8.25 -5.73 -1.24
C MET A 130 8.96 -4.95 -0.13
N ALA A 131 9.37 -5.63 0.93
CA ALA A 131 10.09 -5.02 2.03
C ALA A 131 11.47 -4.53 1.59
N VAL A 132 11.81 -3.30 1.96
CA VAL A 132 13.13 -2.69 1.70
C VAL A 132 14.01 -2.75 2.94
N THR A 133 13.41 -2.61 4.13
CA THR A 133 14.11 -2.71 5.41
C THR A 133 13.57 -3.85 6.25
N ALA A 134 14.32 -4.25 7.27
CA ALA A 134 13.87 -5.21 8.26
C ALA A 134 13.03 -4.55 9.35
N GLN A 135 12.08 -5.30 9.91
CA GLN A 135 11.38 -4.95 11.13
C GLN A 135 11.05 -6.21 11.92
N ALA A 136 11.50 -6.26 13.15
CA ALA A 136 11.33 -7.43 14.01
C ALA A 136 10.05 -7.40 14.86
N THR A 137 9.49 -6.20 15.07
CA THR A 137 8.39 -5.97 16.01
C THR A 137 7.08 -5.66 15.27
N THR A 138 6.03 -6.36 15.62
CA THR A 138 4.67 -6.09 15.14
C THR A 138 4.21 -4.70 15.59
N GLY A 139 3.58 -3.95 14.70
CA GLY A 139 3.07 -2.60 14.96
C GLY A 139 4.07 -1.48 14.66
N GLU A 140 5.33 -1.83 14.41
CA GLU A 140 6.36 -0.86 14.02
C GLU A 140 6.38 -0.64 12.51
N LEU A 141 7.00 0.47 12.09
CA LEU A 141 7.07 0.85 10.68
C LEU A 141 8.21 0.15 9.95
N VAL A 142 7.94 -0.28 8.73
CA VAL A 142 8.90 -0.83 7.79
C VAL A 142 8.83 -0.06 6.47
N GLN A 143 9.94 0.08 5.79
CA GLN A 143 9.94 0.60 4.42
C GLN A 143 9.54 -0.50 3.44
N ALA A 144 8.58 -0.23 2.60
CA ALA A 144 8.12 -1.15 1.57
C ALA A 144 7.96 -0.44 0.23
N GLN A 145 8.41 -1.09 -0.83
CA GLN A 145 8.20 -0.63 -2.19
C GLN A 145 6.86 -1.16 -2.68
N ILE A 146 5.98 -0.26 -3.10
CA ILE A 146 4.71 -0.62 -3.73
C ILE A 146 4.99 -1.24 -5.09
N ILE A 147 4.51 -2.44 -5.31
CA ILE A 147 4.61 -3.14 -6.60
C ILE A 147 3.24 -3.26 -7.26
N ALA A 148 3.19 -3.65 -8.53
CA ALA A 148 1.95 -4.05 -9.15
C ALA A 148 1.36 -5.24 -8.38
N PRO A 149 0.06 -5.23 -8.05
CA PRO A 149 -0.55 -6.34 -7.35
C PRO A 149 -0.43 -7.63 -8.18
N GLU A 150 0.12 -8.65 -7.59
CA GLU A 150 0.32 -9.95 -8.21
C GLU A 150 -0.35 -11.03 -7.36
N ALA A 151 -1.07 -11.95 -8.00
CA ALA A 151 -1.62 -13.09 -7.29
C ALA A 151 -0.47 -14.01 -6.84
N ALA A 152 -0.46 -14.40 -5.55
CA ALA A 152 0.59 -15.27 -5.02
C ALA A 152 0.72 -16.59 -5.79
N GLY A 153 -0.42 -17.14 -6.25
CA GLY A 153 -0.43 -18.38 -7.03
C GLY A 153 0.26 -18.30 -8.39
N ILE A 154 0.45 -17.11 -8.96
CA ILE A 154 1.23 -16.95 -10.21
C ILE A 154 2.70 -17.26 -9.96
N HIS A 155 3.23 -16.93 -8.80
CA HIS A 155 4.62 -17.23 -8.44
C HIS A 155 4.85 -18.69 -8.09
N GLU A 156 3.84 -19.35 -7.55
CA GLU A 156 3.92 -20.79 -7.27
C GLU A 156 3.93 -21.62 -8.56
N GLY A 157 3.16 -21.19 -9.58
CA GLY A 157 3.17 -21.82 -10.88
C GLY A 157 4.52 -21.70 -11.61
N VAL A 158 5.28 -20.65 -11.34
CA VAL A 158 6.60 -20.45 -11.94
C VAL A 158 7.69 -21.23 -11.22
N SER A 159 7.59 -21.40 -9.90
CA SER A 159 8.55 -22.20 -9.13
C SER A 159 8.36 -23.71 -9.32
N GLY A 160 7.19 -24.13 -9.78
CA GLY A 160 6.87 -25.53 -10.08
C GLY A 160 7.18 -25.98 -11.51
N TYR A 161 7.72 -25.11 -12.35
CA TYR A 161 8.13 -25.46 -13.69
C TYR A 161 9.54 -26.07 -13.65
N SER A 162 9.66 -27.23 -13.02
CA SER A 162 10.69 -28.18 -13.37
C SER A 162 10.22 -28.89 -14.64
N GLY A 163 10.38 -28.23 -15.78
CA GLY A 163 10.21 -28.86 -17.06
C GLY A 163 11.22 -29.99 -17.20
N GLU A 164 10.81 -31.20 -16.94
CA GLU A 164 11.50 -32.35 -17.48
C GLU A 164 11.38 -32.30 -19.01
N PRO A 165 12.50 -32.28 -19.75
CA PRO A 165 12.42 -32.44 -21.18
C PRO A 165 12.02 -33.90 -21.46
N GLN A 166 10.93 -34.11 -22.15
CA GLN A 166 10.63 -35.36 -22.81
C GLN A 166 11.46 -35.50 -24.07
#